data_17bb0abbf3d1f26044b56f7b1db0c61a
#
_entry.id   17bb0abbf3d1f26044b56f7b1db0c61a
#
_cell.length_a   1.000
_cell.length_b   1.000
_cell.length_c   1.000
_cell.angle_alpha   90.00
_cell.angle_beta   90.00
_cell.angle_gamma   90.00
#
_symmetry.space_group_name_H-M   'P 1'
#
loop_
_entity.id
_entity.type
_entity.pdbx_description
1 polymer ?
#
loop_
_entity_poly.entity_id
_entity_poly.type
_entity_poly.pdbx_seq_one_letter_code
_entity_poly.pdbx_strand_id
1 'polypeptide(L)'
;MSENRSDDMAIALFGELFMADQLARNRISKVLPRGMELSHFSVLNHLAGLGEERTPAQLARAFHVTRGAMTNTLNRLEWAGHVHIRPDWDDARRKFVAISPSGRAARDAAVQSVAPLIGEVVEALGPDRVRAVLPVLRELRARLEQG
;
A
#
# COMPACT_ATOMS: atom_id res chain seq x y z
N MET A 1 -18.11 -7.20 -33.62
CA MET A 1 -17.39 -8.42 -33.15
C MET A 1 -16.09 -8.13 -32.41
N SER A 2 -15.31 -7.14 -32.83
CA SER A 2 -14.08 -6.76 -32.13
C SER A 2 -14.33 -6.06 -30.77
N GLU A 3 -15.36 -5.25 -30.66
CA GLU A 3 -15.76 -4.59 -29.40
C GLU A 3 -16.11 -5.59 -28.29
N ASN A 4 -16.91 -6.60 -28.64
CA ASN A 4 -17.32 -7.62 -27.68
C ASN A 4 -16.12 -8.41 -27.13
N ARG A 5 -15.09 -8.64 -27.96
CA ARG A 5 -13.91 -9.39 -27.56
C ARG A 5 -13.00 -8.58 -26.60
N SER A 6 -12.93 -7.25 -26.80
CA SER A 6 -12.19 -6.35 -25.89
C SER A 6 -12.88 -6.24 -24.54
N ASP A 7 -14.19 -6.17 -24.53
CA ASP A 7 -14.99 -6.09 -23.30
C ASP A 7 -14.87 -7.37 -22.48
N ASP A 8 -14.96 -8.54 -23.12
CA ASP A 8 -14.79 -9.83 -22.46
C ASP A 8 -13.40 -9.95 -21.81
N MET A 9 -12.38 -9.49 -22.54
CA MET A 9 -11.01 -9.52 -22.04
C MET A 9 -10.81 -8.55 -20.86
N ALA A 10 -11.43 -7.37 -20.93
CA ALA A 10 -11.40 -6.39 -19.85
C ALA A 10 -12.06 -6.93 -18.59
N ILE A 11 -13.22 -7.53 -18.71
CA ILE A 11 -13.94 -8.15 -17.59
C ILE A 11 -13.10 -9.27 -16.96
N ALA A 12 -12.49 -10.12 -17.77
CA ALA A 12 -11.61 -11.18 -17.29
C ALA A 12 -10.39 -10.64 -16.54
N LEU A 13 -9.73 -9.61 -17.10
CA LEU A 13 -8.57 -8.98 -16.47
C LEU A 13 -8.92 -8.40 -15.09
N PHE A 14 -9.96 -7.56 -15.04
CA PHE A 14 -10.35 -6.91 -13.78
C PHE A 14 -10.91 -7.92 -12.77
N GLY A 15 -11.62 -8.95 -13.23
CA GLY A 15 -12.08 -10.03 -12.37
C GLY A 15 -10.91 -10.75 -11.68
N GLU A 16 -9.86 -11.08 -12.43
CA GLU A 16 -8.66 -11.70 -11.87
C GLU A 16 -7.91 -10.76 -10.92
N LEU A 17 -7.80 -9.47 -11.27
CA LEU A 17 -7.16 -8.48 -10.42
C LEU A 17 -7.87 -8.34 -9.07
N PHE A 18 -9.20 -8.24 -9.09
CA PHE A 18 -9.99 -8.09 -7.86
C PHE A 18 -9.90 -9.34 -6.99
N MET A 19 -9.93 -10.52 -7.59
CA MET A 19 -9.82 -11.78 -6.86
C MET A 19 -8.41 -11.96 -6.28
N ALA A 20 -7.37 -11.67 -7.08
CA ALA A 20 -5.98 -11.73 -6.63
C ALA A 20 -5.73 -10.74 -5.48
N ASP A 21 -6.26 -9.52 -5.59
CA ASP A 21 -6.17 -8.51 -4.53
C ASP A 21 -6.82 -9.00 -3.23
N GLN A 22 -8.03 -9.52 -3.32
CA GLN A 22 -8.77 -10.04 -2.15
C GLN A 22 -8.00 -11.16 -1.45
N LEU A 23 -7.51 -12.13 -2.22
CA LEU A 23 -6.77 -13.27 -1.69
C LEU A 23 -5.43 -12.83 -1.09
N ALA A 24 -4.72 -11.91 -1.76
CA ALA A 24 -3.44 -11.38 -1.27
C ALA A 24 -3.64 -10.65 0.06
N ARG A 25 -4.66 -9.79 0.16
CA ARG A 25 -4.98 -9.07 1.40
C ARG A 25 -5.29 -10.03 2.55
N ASN A 26 -6.08 -11.06 2.28
CA ASN A 26 -6.44 -12.06 3.30
C ASN A 26 -5.19 -12.80 3.80
N ARG A 27 -4.32 -13.23 2.92
CA ARG A 27 -3.10 -13.95 3.30
C ARG A 27 -2.09 -13.06 4.02
N ILE A 28 -1.87 -11.86 3.53
CA ILE A 28 -0.93 -10.91 4.14
C ILE A 28 -1.41 -10.52 5.54
N SER A 29 -2.70 -10.25 5.70
CA SER A 29 -3.28 -9.89 7.00
C SER A 29 -3.07 -10.95 8.07
N LYS A 30 -3.03 -12.23 7.69
CA LYS A 30 -2.83 -13.34 8.62
C LYS A 30 -1.39 -13.45 9.13
N VAL A 31 -0.42 -12.95 8.38
CA VAL A 31 1.00 -13.05 8.75
C VAL A 31 1.58 -11.74 9.28
N LEU A 32 0.85 -10.64 9.18
CA LEU A 32 1.28 -9.36 9.76
C LEU A 32 1.42 -9.47 11.28
N PRO A 33 2.35 -8.72 11.90
CA PRO A 33 2.46 -8.69 13.35
C PRO A 33 1.14 -8.36 14.03
N ARG A 34 0.94 -8.89 15.22
CA ARG A 34 -0.29 -8.72 15.99
C ARG A 34 -0.60 -7.24 16.20
N GLY A 35 -1.84 -6.85 15.89
CA GLY A 35 -2.30 -5.46 16.02
C GLY A 35 -1.99 -4.57 14.83
N MET A 36 -1.28 -5.08 13.83
CA MET A 36 -0.98 -4.33 12.60
C MET A 36 -1.93 -4.74 11.48
N GLU A 37 -2.69 -3.78 10.97
CA GLU A 37 -3.53 -3.97 9.79
C GLU A 37 -2.72 -3.66 8.52
N LEU A 38 -3.19 -4.12 7.38
CA LEU A 38 -2.52 -3.88 6.10
C LEU A 38 -2.37 -2.39 5.80
N SER A 39 -3.37 -1.56 6.16
CA SER A 39 -3.30 -0.10 6.00
C SER A 39 -2.16 0.51 6.83
N HIS A 40 -1.92 0.01 8.03
CA HIS A 40 -0.81 0.45 8.89
C HIS A 40 0.53 0.11 8.25
N PHE A 41 0.68 -1.14 7.83
CA PHE A 41 1.90 -1.60 7.15
C PHE A 41 2.19 -0.78 5.90
N SER A 42 1.17 -0.55 5.07
CA SER A 42 1.33 0.19 3.81
C SER A 42 1.83 1.61 4.04
N VAL A 43 1.29 2.32 5.02
CA VAL A 43 1.73 3.68 5.37
C VAL A 43 3.15 3.68 5.92
N LEU A 44 3.47 2.78 6.84
CA LEU A 44 4.81 2.67 7.39
C LEU A 44 5.85 2.34 6.32
N ASN A 45 5.53 1.41 5.43
CA ASN A 45 6.40 1.04 4.33
C ASN A 45 6.66 2.21 3.37
N HIS A 46 5.61 2.99 3.08
CA HIS A 46 5.70 4.18 2.23
C HIS A 46 6.61 5.25 2.87
N LEU A 47 6.36 5.58 4.13
CA LEU A 47 7.16 6.57 4.86
C LEU A 47 8.63 6.13 5.02
N ALA A 48 8.87 4.85 5.27
CA ALA A 48 10.23 4.31 5.37
C ALA A 48 10.99 4.45 4.06
N GLY A 49 10.33 4.23 2.94
CA GLY A 49 10.93 4.33 1.60
C GLY A 49 11.25 5.76 1.19
N LEU A 50 10.44 6.72 1.61
CA LEU A 50 10.64 8.13 1.25
C LEU A 50 11.74 8.81 2.06
N GLY A 51 11.89 8.46 3.35
CA GLY A 51 12.83 9.12 4.24
C GLY A 51 12.50 10.58 4.55
N GLU A 52 11.29 11.05 4.21
CA GLU A 52 10.84 12.43 4.37
C GLU A 52 9.48 12.48 5.04
N GLU A 53 9.18 13.62 5.67
CA GLU A 53 7.86 13.90 6.21
C GLU A 53 6.83 14.09 5.09
N ARG A 54 5.58 13.74 5.38
CA ARG A 54 4.44 13.94 4.48
C ARG A 54 3.25 14.48 5.25
N THR A 55 2.41 15.26 4.57
CA THR A 55 1.14 15.69 5.17
C THR A 55 0.11 14.57 5.07
N PRO A 56 -0.89 14.53 5.97
CA PRO A 56 -2.00 13.56 5.85
C PRO A 56 -2.70 13.62 4.49
N ALA A 57 -2.85 14.82 3.91
CA ALA A 57 -3.45 14.98 2.58
C ALA A 57 -2.61 14.33 1.47
N GLN A 58 -1.28 14.45 1.54
CA GLN A 58 -0.39 13.78 0.58
C GLN A 58 -0.48 12.27 0.70
N LEU A 59 -0.55 11.75 1.93
CA LEU A 59 -0.69 10.32 2.18
C LEU A 59 -2.04 9.80 1.69
N ALA A 60 -3.13 10.52 1.95
CA ALA A 60 -4.46 10.14 1.47
C ALA A 60 -4.50 10.04 -0.06
N ARG A 61 -3.87 11.00 -0.76
CA ARG A 61 -3.75 10.98 -2.23
C ARG A 61 -2.90 9.81 -2.72
N ALA A 62 -1.76 9.57 -2.07
CA ALA A 62 -0.86 8.47 -2.49
C ALA A 62 -1.54 7.11 -2.39
N PHE A 63 -2.40 6.91 -1.41
CA PHE A 63 -3.11 5.65 -1.19
C PHE A 63 -4.52 5.63 -1.76
N HIS A 64 -4.96 6.71 -2.42
CA HIS A 64 -6.30 6.83 -3.03
C HIS A 64 -7.42 6.53 -2.02
N VAL A 65 -7.28 7.06 -0.81
CA VAL A 65 -8.27 6.93 0.26
C VAL A 65 -8.78 8.32 0.68
N THR A 66 -9.88 8.35 1.42
CA THR A 66 -10.41 9.60 1.96
C THR A 66 -9.48 10.15 3.04
N ARG A 67 -9.56 11.46 3.29
CA ARG A 67 -8.83 12.10 4.40
C ARG A 67 -9.21 11.50 5.74
N GLY A 68 -10.50 11.19 5.94
CA GLY A 68 -10.99 10.58 7.17
C GLY A 68 -10.39 9.20 7.41
N ALA A 69 -10.33 8.36 6.37
CA ALA A 69 -9.71 7.04 6.45
C ALA A 69 -8.22 7.15 6.79
N MET A 70 -7.49 8.06 6.12
CA MET A 70 -6.07 8.27 6.40
C MET A 70 -5.85 8.81 7.81
N THR A 71 -6.65 9.78 8.26
CA THR A 71 -6.57 10.32 9.62
C THR A 71 -6.76 9.22 10.67
N ASN A 72 -7.72 8.33 10.45
CA ASN A 72 -7.96 7.20 11.35
C ASN A 72 -6.73 6.27 11.41
N THR A 73 -6.15 5.94 10.28
CA THR A 73 -4.93 5.13 10.20
C THR A 73 -3.76 5.80 10.93
N LEU A 74 -3.56 7.10 10.69
CA LEU A 74 -2.47 7.87 11.29
C LEU A 74 -2.64 8.01 12.81
N ASN A 75 -3.85 8.20 13.29
CA ASN A 75 -4.12 8.27 14.72
C ASN A 75 -3.75 6.96 15.42
N ARG A 76 -4.05 5.82 14.82
CA ARG A 76 -3.67 4.51 15.34
C ARG A 76 -2.16 4.29 15.34
N LEU A 77 -1.49 4.74 14.28
CA LEU A 77 -0.02 4.65 14.19
C LEU A 77 0.67 5.57 15.20
N GLU A 78 0.13 6.76 15.43
CA GLU A 78 0.62 7.68 16.45
C GLU A 78 0.42 7.10 17.86
N TRP A 79 -0.74 6.57 18.12
CA TRP A 79 -1.05 5.90 19.39
C TRP A 79 -0.09 4.76 19.69
N ALA A 80 0.28 3.98 18.68
CA ALA A 80 1.26 2.90 18.80
C ALA A 80 2.71 3.39 18.91
N GLY A 81 2.96 4.68 18.72
CA GLY A 81 4.30 5.26 18.73
C GLY A 81 5.09 5.06 17.45
N HIS A 82 4.45 4.65 16.36
CA HIS A 82 5.10 4.32 15.10
C HIS A 82 5.31 5.52 14.18
N VAL A 83 4.57 6.59 14.39
CA VAL A 83 4.75 7.86 13.68
C VAL A 83 4.72 9.01 14.67
N HIS A 84 5.37 10.11 14.29
CA HIS A 84 5.28 11.39 14.97
C HIS A 84 4.51 12.35 14.09
N ILE A 85 3.52 13.03 14.67
CA ILE A 85 2.72 14.03 13.97
C ILE A 85 3.02 15.37 14.65
N ARG A 86 3.53 16.32 13.88
CA ARG A 86 3.82 17.66 14.35
C ARG A 86 3.08 18.69 13.54
N PRO A 87 2.75 19.88 14.12
CA PRO A 87 2.19 20.97 13.35
C PRO A 87 3.22 21.53 12.37
N ASP A 88 2.72 22.13 11.28
CA ASP A 88 3.53 22.98 10.42
C ASP A 88 3.65 24.36 11.11
N TRP A 89 4.88 24.75 11.42
CA TRP A 89 5.13 26.02 12.11
C TRP A 89 4.72 27.24 11.29
N ASP A 90 4.69 27.10 9.97
CA ASP A 90 4.34 28.17 9.03
C ASP A 90 2.84 28.21 8.70
N ASP A 91 2.12 27.10 8.86
CA ASP A 91 0.69 27.01 8.59
C ASP A 91 0.02 26.06 9.59
N ALA A 92 -0.67 26.63 10.57
CA ALA A 92 -1.33 25.88 11.65
C ALA A 92 -2.41 24.91 11.19
N ARG A 93 -2.88 25.02 9.92
CA ARG A 93 -3.88 24.11 9.33
C ARG A 93 -3.25 22.81 8.82
N ARG A 94 -1.92 22.76 8.76
CA ARG A 94 -1.17 21.61 8.22
C ARG A 94 -0.44 20.88 9.34
N LYS A 95 -0.24 19.59 9.10
CA LYS A 95 0.54 18.73 9.97
C LYS A 95 1.52 17.94 9.12
N PHE A 96 2.62 17.51 9.73
CA PHE A 96 3.60 16.63 9.09
C PHE A 96 3.68 15.33 9.85
N VAL A 97 3.76 14.25 9.10
CA VAL A 97 3.88 12.88 9.61
C VAL A 97 5.25 12.33 9.24
N ALA A 98 5.97 11.84 10.23
CA ALA A 98 7.26 11.19 10.06
C ALA A 98 7.23 9.82 10.73
N ILE A 99 7.92 8.83 10.14
CA ILE A 99 8.06 7.53 10.77
C ILE A 99 9.04 7.65 11.96
N SER A 100 8.70 6.99 13.08
CA SER A 100 9.58 6.92 14.26
C SER A 100 10.56 5.76 14.14
N PRO A 101 11.63 5.70 14.97
CA PRO A 101 12.48 4.51 15.06
C PRO A 101 11.70 3.24 15.38
N SER A 102 10.70 3.33 16.27
CA SER A 102 9.79 2.23 16.58
C SER A 102 8.96 1.82 15.36
N GLY A 103 8.49 2.79 14.58
CA GLY A 103 7.77 2.54 13.34
C GLY A 103 8.61 1.84 12.29
N ARG A 104 9.89 2.21 12.17
CA ARG A 104 10.83 1.53 11.26
C ARG A 104 11.05 0.08 11.69
N ALA A 105 11.21 -0.16 12.98
CA ALA A 105 11.36 -1.52 13.51
C ALA A 105 10.10 -2.36 13.27
N ALA A 106 8.92 -1.78 13.47
CA ALA A 106 7.64 -2.45 13.20
C ALA A 106 7.47 -2.78 11.72
N ARG A 107 7.83 -1.83 10.84
CA ARG A 107 7.82 -2.03 9.38
C ARG A 107 8.76 -3.17 8.98
N ASP A 108 9.97 -3.20 9.51
CA ASP A 108 10.97 -4.23 9.17
C ASP A 108 10.51 -5.61 9.63
N ALA A 109 9.90 -5.71 10.83
CA ALA A 109 9.32 -6.96 11.31
C ALA A 109 8.17 -7.43 10.41
N ALA A 110 7.34 -6.51 9.94
CA ALA A 110 6.25 -6.83 9.02
C ALA A 110 6.77 -7.33 7.67
N VAL A 111 7.80 -6.70 7.12
CA VAL A 111 8.45 -7.15 5.88
C VAL A 111 8.99 -8.56 6.03
N GLN A 112 9.65 -8.87 7.16
CA GLN A 112 10.17 -10.21 7.43
C GLN A 112 9.06 -11.26 7.50
N SER A 113 7.88 -10.89 7.98
CA SER A 113 6.73 -11.80 8.05
C SER A 113 6.04 -12.00 6.70
N VAL A 114 5.96 -10.95 5.89
CA VAL A 114 5.24 -10.95 4.61
C VAL A 114 6.10 -11.47 3.46
N ALA A 115 7.38 -11.14 3.43
CA ALA A 115 8.26 -11.45 2.29
C ALA A 115 8.32 -12.94 1.93
N PRO A 116 8.42 -13.90 2.89
CA PRO A 116 8.41 -15.32 2.54
C PRO A 116 7.13 -15.77 1.85
N LEU A 117 5.98 -15.24 2.28
CA LEU A 117 4.68 -15.60 1.72
C LEU A 117 4.54 -15.15 0.27
N ILE A 118 4.83 -13.88 -0.01
CA ILE A 118 4.71 -13.34 -1.37
C ILE A 118 5.85 -13.82 -2.26
N GLY A 119 7.04 -14.06 -1.69
CA GLY A 119 8.18 -14.62 -2.41
C GLY A 119 7.91 -16.03 -2.95
N GLU A 120 7.24 -16.87 -2.17
CA GLU A 120 6.81 -18.21 -2.62
C GLU A 120 5.91 -18.14 -3.86
N VAL A 121 4.97 -17.19 -3.87
CA VAL A 121 4.07 -17.00 -5.01
C VAL A 121 4.86 -16.58 -6.25
N VAL A 122 5.81 -15.65 -6.10
CA VAL A 122 6.66 -15.19 -7.21
C VAL A 122 7.51 -16.35 -7.77
N GLU A 123 8.10 -17.17 -6.89
CA GLU A 123 8.87 -18.33 -7.30
C GLU A 123 8.00 -19.35 -8.05
N ALA A 124 6.79 -19.61 -7.57
CA ALA A 124 5.85 -20.53 -8.21
C ALA A 124 5.41 -20.05 -9.60
N LEU A 125 5.19 -18.73 -9.76
CA LEU A 125 4.84 -18.14 -11.05
C LEU A 125 6.01 -18.09 -12.02
N GLY A 126 7.21 -17.95 -11.51
CA GLY A 126 8.43 -17.72 -12.26
C GLY A 126 8.84 -16.24 -12.24
N PRO A 127 10.03 -15.91 -11.68
CA PRO A 127 10.48 -14.52 -11.57
C PRO A 127 10.52 -13.75 -12.89
N ASP A 128 10.89 -14.41 -14.00
CA ASP A 128 10.95 -13.78 -15.32
C ASP A 128 9.56 -13.39 -15.83
N ARG A 129 8.58 -14.26 -15.60
CA ARG A 129 7.18 -13.97 -15.96
C ARG A 129 6.63 -12.80 -15.17
N VAL A 130 6.94 -12.76 -13.89
CA VAL A 130 6.53 -11.64 -13.01
C VAL A 130 7.18 -10.34 -13.47
N ARG A 131 8.47 -10.38 -13.80
CA ARG A 131 9.21 -9.22 -14.31
C ARG A 131 8.59 -8.66 -15.59
N ALA A 132 8.11 -9.54 -16.47
CA ALA A 132 7.46 -9.15 -17.73
C ALA A 132 6.08 -8.51 -17.50
N VAL A 133 5.36 -8.90 -16.46
CA VAL A 133 4.02 -8.38 -16.14
C VAL A 133 4.06 -7.03 -15.44
N LEU A 134 5.09 -6.75 -14.65
CA LEU A 134 5.17 -5.52 -13.85
C LEU A 134 5.00 -4.23 -14.67
N PRO A 135 5.65 -4.06 -15.83
CA PRO A 135 5.44 -2.85 -16.64
C PRO A 135 3.99 -2.68 -17.10
N VAL A 136 3.31 -3.78 -17.44
CA VAL A 136 1.90 -3.77 -17.85
C VAL A 136 1.00 -3.33 -16.69
N LEU A 137 1.25 -3.85 -15.49
CA LEU A 137 0.50 -3.46 -14.29
C LEU A 137 0.72 -1.98 -13.92
N ARG A 138 1.95 -1.50 -14.08
CA ARG A 138 2.28 -0.08 -13.85
C ARG A 138 1.56 0.84 -14.84
N GLU A 139 1.50 0.44 -16.10
CA GLU A 139 0.76 1.19 -17.12
C GLU A 139 -0.74 1.18 -16.84
N LEU A 140 -1.29 0.03 -16.46
CA LEU A 140 -2.69 -0.08 -16.05
C LEU A 140 -3.00 0.90 -14.91
N ARG A 141 -2.17 0.92 -13.89
CA ARG A 141 -2.33 1.84 -12.76
C ARG A 141 -2.31 3.30 -13.22
N ALA A 142 -1.33 3.66 -14.03
CA ALA A 142 -1.19 5.03 -14.54
C ALA A 142 -2.42 5.48 -15.34
N ARG A 143 -2.99 4.60 -16.15
CA ARG A 143 -4.20 4.91 -16.91
C ARG A 143 -5.43 5.08 -16.01
N LEU A 144 -5.55 4.28 -14.96
CA LEU A 144 -6.65 4.42 -14.01
C LEU A 144 -6.54 5.72 -13.18
N GLU A 145 -5.32 6.20 -12.94
CA GLU A 145 -5.09 7.47 -12.23
C GLU A 145 -5.52 8.69 -13.06
N GLN A 146 -5.58 8.57 -14.37
CA GLN A 146 -5.98 9.66 -15.28
C GLN A 146 -7.49 9.81 -15.44
N GLY A 147 -8.28 8.86 -14.97
CA GLY A 147 -9.75 8.81 -15.12
C GLY A 147 -10.57 9.64 -14.13
#